data_c31f83b3561ed8cd4ff1ad9da32ea955
#
_entry.id   c31f83b3561ed8cd4ff1ad9da32ea955
#
_cell.length_a   1.000
_cell.length_b   1.000
_cell.length_c   1.000
_cell.angle_alpha   90.00
_cell.angle_beta   90.00
_cell.angle_gamma   90.00
#
_symmetry.space_group_name_H-M   'P 1'
#
loop_
_entity.id
_entity.type
_entity.pdbx_description
1 polymer ?
#
loop_
_entity_poly.entity_id
_entity_poly.type
_entity_poly.pdbx_seq_one_letter_code
_entity_poly.pdbx_strand_id
1 'polypeptide(L)'
;MQVLAASSNRSYRATVNPRKIVALGDSLVYGFGDPVGGGWVERLRREWMMPSSAGHVLYNLGVRGDRVCQVLERLENEFRYRGELKNRLPDAIILSVGVNDSARLGRPNGRNFTDFNTFTAEIAQLLDCAQALCPVFFVGMVPVNETQMPFSDCLYFNHADQYRYKEVTRQGCEQRQIPYLDLFELWRDRGEAWRQAHLCDDGLHPNVTGYQSLLQDIQNWDVFTGFTSVSESWRHTA
;
A
#
# COMPACT_ATOMS: atom_id res chain seq x y z
N MET A 1 -61.06 18.52 -7.73
CA MET A 1 -60.03 17.96 -6.84
C MET A 1 -59.17 17.04 -7.67
N GLN A 2 -58.03 17.54 -8.14
CA GLN A 2 -57.03 16.74 -8.88
C GLN A 2 -55.93 16.34 -7.89
N VAL A 3 -55.76 15.04 -7.72
CA VAL A 3 -54.70 14.46 -6.90
C VAL A 3 -53.44 14.37 -7.80
N LEU A 4 -52.44 15.18 -7.49
CA LEU A 4 -51.14 15.10 -8.12
C LEU A 4 -50.39 13.87 -7.57
N ALA A 5 -50.15 12.89 -8.43
CA ALA A 5 -49.27 11.74 -8.13
C ALA A 5 -47.82 12.19 -8.11
N ALA A 6 -47.20 12.13 -6.94
CA ALA A 6 -45.78 12.33 -6.80
C ALA A 6 -45.03 11.11 -7.37
N SER A 7 -44.38 11.27 -8.52
CA SER A 7 -43.45 10.28 -9.07
C SER A 7 -42.20 10.24 -8.21
N SER A 8 -42.04 9.19 -7.42
CA SER A 8 -40.79 8.91 -6.71
C SER A 8 -39.71 8.47 -7.70
N ASN A 9 -38.84 9.39 -8.09
CA ASN A 9 -37.61 9.10 -8.81
C ASN A 9 -36.67 8.35 -7.86
N ARG A 10 -36.80 7.02 -7.75
CA ARG A 10 -35.74 6.16 -7.18
C ARG A 10 -34.63 6.13 -8.20
N SER A 11 -33.61 6.98 -8.02
CA SER A 11 -32.35 6.82 -8.69
C SER A 11 -31.80 5.44 -8.28
N TYR A 12 -31.64 4.52 -9.23
CA TYR A 12 -30.90 3.29 -9.08
C TYR A 12 -29.43 3.67 -8.84
N ARG A 13 -29.02 3.86 -7.59
CA ARG A 13 -27.62 3.78 -7.22
C ARG A 13 -27.22 2.32 -7.39
N ALA A 14 -26.31 2.04 -8.32
CA ALA A 14 -25.66 0.75 -8.39
C ALA A 14 -25.12 0.46 -6.98
N THR A 15 -25.61 -0.59 -6.34
CA THR A 15 -25.17 -0.97 -4.99
C THR A 15 -23.80 -1.59 -5.12
N VAL A 16 -22.75 -0.82 -4.82
CA VAL A 16 -21.39 -1.35 -4.68
C VAL A 16 -21.37 -2.26 -3.45
N ASN A 17 -20.98 -3.51 -3.63
CA ASN A 17 -20.78 -4.41 -2.49
C ASN A 17 -19.55 -3.99 -1.69
N PRO A 18 -19.68 -3.74 -0.39
CA PRO A 18 -18.54 -3.40 0.45
C PRO A 18 -17.43 -4.46 0.36
N ARG A 19 -16.20 -4.02 0.11
CA ARG A 19 -14.99 -4.85 0.14
C ARG A 19 -14.35 -4.80 1.51
N LYS A 20 -13.76 -5.91 1.95
CA LYS A 20 -12.88 -5.99 3.10
C LYS A 20 -11.44 -6.15 2.60
N ILE A 21 -10.58 -5.22 2.94
CA ILE A 21 -9.20 -5.16 2.46
C ILE A 21 -8.27 -5.08 3.66
N VAL A 22 -7.15 -5.77 3.60
CA VAL A 22 -6.05 -5.67 4.57
C VAL A 22 -4.84 -5.05 3.88
N ALA A 23 -4.22 -4.04 4.51
CA ALA A 23 -2.99 -3.43 4.06
C ALA A 23 -1.85 -3.88 4.99
N LEU A 24 -0.93 -4.70 4.48
CA LEU A 24 0.24 -5.18 5.21
C LEU A 24 1.51 -4.51 4.69
N GLY A 25 2.40 -4.17 5.59
CA GLY A 25 3.68 -3.58 5.23
C GLY A 25 4.39 -2.98 6.43
N ASP A 26 5.23 -2.00 6.14
CA ASP A 26 6.13 -1.37 7.10
C ASP A 26 5.59 -0.01 7.63
N SER A 27 6.50 0.92 7.91
CA SER A 27 6.19 2.27 8.42
C SER A 27 5.36 3.11 7.45
N LEU A 28 5.43 2.84 6.14
CA LEU A 28 4.63 3.55 5.13
C LEU A 28 3.15 3.14 5.21
N VAL A 29 2.87 1.87 5.50
CA VAL A 29 1.50 1.38 5.77
C VAL A 29 1.03 1.85 7.14
N TYR A 30 1.90 1.77 8.17
CA TYR A 30 1.62 2.28 9.51
C TYR A 30 1.23 3.77 9.49
N GLY A 31 1.83 4.56 8.60
CA GLY A 31 1.59 6.00 8.47
C GLY A 31 2.50 6.86 9.33
N PHE A 32 3.74 6.40 9.57
CA PHE A 32 4.74 7.15 10.33
C PHE A 32 5.11 8.45 9.61
N GLY A 33 5.10 9.56 10.35
CA GLY A 33 5.33 10.91 9.79
C GLY A 33 4.06 11.73 9.56
N ASP A 34 2.86 11.12 9.73
CA ASP A 34 1.58 11.81 9.59
C ASP A 34 0.78 11.83 10.90
N PRO A 35 1.09 12.75 11.82
CA PRO A 35 0.38 12.84 13.10
C PRO A 35 -1.08 13.31 12.96
N VAL A 36 -1.44 13.87 11.80
CA VAL A 36 -2.79 14.40 11.53
C VAL A 36 -3.70 13.33 10.95
N GLY A 37 -3.19 12.58 9.98
CA GLY A 37 -3.96 11.61 9.19
C GLY A 37 -3.74 10.16 9.57
N GLY A 38 -2.57 9.83 10.12
CA GLY A 38 -2.17 8.45 10.40
C GLY A 38 -1.75 7.69 9.13
N GLY A 39 -1.30 8.42 8.10
CA GLY A 39 -0.88 7.86 6.83
C GLY A 39 -2.03 7.56 5.85
N TRP A 40 -1.68 7.11 4.65
CA TRP A 40 -2.63 6.90 3.56
C TRP A 40 -3.70 5.83 3.87
N VAL A 41 -3.35 4.77 4.59
CA VAL A 41 -4.29 3.69 4.96
C VAL A 41 -5.38 4.22 5.88
N GLU A 42 -5.00 4.96 6.94
CA GLU A 42 -5.96 5.53 7.88
C GLU A 42 -6.81 6.64 7.25
N ARG A 43 -6.23 7.42 6.35
CA ARG A 43 -6.98 8.44 5.58
C ARG A 43 -8.04 7.77 4.70
N LEU A 44 -7.66 6.75 3.93
CA LEU A 44 -8.57 5.98 3.08
C LEU A 44 -9.65 5.27 3.92
N ARG A 45 -9.26 4.67 5.05
CA ARG A 45 -10.21 4.01 5.97
C ARG A 45 -11.26 4.99 6.48
N ARG A 46 -10.86 6.20 6.86
CA ARG A 46 -11.80 7.25 7.32
C ARG A 46 -12.76 7.70 6.22
N GLU A 47 -12.29 7.86 5.00
CA GLU A 47 -13.15 8.17 3.85
C GLU A 47 -14.18 7.06 3.61
N TRP A 48 -13.77 5.81 3.70
CA TRP A 48 -14.65 4.66 3.52
C TRP A 48 -15.68 4.46 4.64
N MET A 49 -15.46 5.05 5.80
CA MET A 49 -16.41 5.07 6.92
C MET A 49 -17.46 6.19 6.79
N MET A 50 -17.32 7.12 5.84
CA MET A 50 -18.30 8.19 5.68
C MET A 50 -19.63 7.63 5.20
N PRO A 51 -20.79 8.17 5.67
CA PRO A 51 -22.12 7.67 5.30
C PRO A 51 -22.40 7.67 3.80
N SER A 52 -21.72 8.52 3.04
CA SER A 52 -21.84 8.63 1.57
C SER A 52 -20.97 7.64 0.80
N SER A 53 -20.08 6.91 1.48
CA SER A 53 -19.16 5.97 0.86
C SER A 53 -19.80 4.60 0.57
N ALA A 54 -19.06 3.74 -0.13
CA ALA A 54 -19.48 2.36 -0.38
C ALA A 54 -19.43 1.45 0.87
N GLY A 55 -18.87 1.94 1.99
CA GLY A 55 -18.79 1.20 3.25
C GLY A 55 -17.74 0.09 3.24
N HIS A 56 -16.66 0.24 2.45
CA HIS A 56 -15.54 -0.71 2.48
C HIS A 56 -14.89 -0.73 3.86
N VAL A 57 -14.32 -1.90 4.21
CA VAL A 57 -13.57 -2.11 5.45
C VAL A 57 -12.10 -2.22 5.11
N LEU A 58 -11.25 -1.42 5.75
CA LEU A 58 -9.80 -1.43 5.57
C LEU A 58 -9.11 -1.60 6.92
N TYR A 59 -8.22 -2.59 7.01
CA TYR A 59 -7.37 -2.80 8.17
C TYR A 59 -5.95 -2.35 7.88
N ASN A 60 -5.44 -1.47 8.73
CA ASN A 60 -4.03 -1.09 8.72
C ASN A 60 -3.23 -2.10 9.55
N LEU A 61 -2.37 -2.86 8.89
CA LEU A 61 -1.48 -3.86 9.48
C LEU A 61 0.00 -3.51 9.20
N GLY A 62 0.31 -2.22 9.18
CA GLY A 62 1.67 -1.71 9.09
C GLY A 62 2.44 -1.91 10.40
N VAL A 63 3.66 -2.43 10.33
CA VAL A 63 4.60 -2.54 11.46
C VAL A 63 5.90 -1.85 11.10
N ARG A 64 6.25 -0.83 11.88
CA ARG A 64 7.44 -0.01 11.61
C ARG A 64 8.72 -0.84 11.60
N GLY A 65 9.52 -0.67 10.56
CA GLY A 65 10.79 -1.38 10.41
C GLY A 65 10.68 -2.79 9.82
N ASP A 66 9.48 -3.30 9.57
CA ASP A 66 9.32 -4.61 8.95
C ASP A 66 10.03 -4.67 7.59
N ARG A 67 10.70 -5.79 7.38
CA ARG A 67 11.25 -6.22 6.11
C ARG A 67 10.33 -7.26 5.49
N VAL A 68 10.60 -7.65 4.25
CA VAL A 68 9.79 -8.64 3.52
C VAL A 68 9.62 -9.93 4.31
N CYS A 69 10.69 -10.46 4.93
CA CYS A 69 10.62 -11.69 5.73
C CYS A 69 9.62 -11.60 6.88
N GLN A 70 9.57 -10.47 7.58
CA GLN A 70 8.67 -10.28 8.73
C GLN A 70 7.20 -10.15 8.30
N VAL A 71 6.95 -9.46 7.18
CA VAL A 71 5.60 -9.42 6.59
C VAL A 71 5.17 -10.82 6.14
N LEU A 72 6.07 -11.60 5.52
CA LEU A 72 5.82 -12.98 5.10
C LEU A 72 5.45 -13.88 6.30
N GLU A 73 6.18 -13.79 7.42
CA GLU A 73 5.92 -14.59 8.63
C GLU A 73 4.52 -14.35 9.22
N ARG A 74 4.02 -13.12 9.17
CA ARG A 74 2.72 -12.78 9.77
C ARG A 74 1.54 -12.74 8.80
N LEU A 75 1.79 -12.80 7.49
CA LEU A 75 0.79 -12.60 6.43
C LEU A 75 -0.47 -13.46 6.63
N GLU A 76 -0.31 -14.78 6.71
CA GLU A 76 -1.44 -15.70 6.77
C GLU A 76 -2.26 -15.54 8.05
N ASN A 77 -1.59 -15.38 9.18
CA ASN A 77 -2.27 -15.20 10.46
C ASN A 77 -3.04 -13.87 10.50
N GLU A 78 -2.40 -12.77 10.08
CA GLU A 78 -3.04 -11.46 10.01
C GLU A 78 -4.24 -11.45 9.06
N PHE A 79 -4.13 -12.10 7.91
CA PHE A 79 -5.22 -12.24 6.96
C PHE A 79 -6.40 -13.01 7.56
N ARG A 80 -6.15 -14.19 8.16
CA ARG A 80 -7.19 -15.04 8.69
C ARG A 80 -7.90 -14.43 9.91
N TYR A 81 -7.18 -13.73 10.77
CA TYR A 81 -7.77 -13.08 11.95
C TYR A 81 -8.67 -11.88 11.61
N ARG A 82 -8.61 -11.35 10.38
CA ARG A 82 -9.51 -10.29 9.92
C ARG A 82 -10.80 -10.80 9.28
N GLY A 83 -11.07 -12.10 9.39
CA GLY A 83 -12.36 -12.71 9.07
C GLY A 83 -13.42 -12.39 10.13
N GLU A 84 -14.05 -11.21 10.06
CA GLU A 84 -15.16 -10.86 10.97
C GLU A 84 -16.29 -11.90 10.88
N LEU A 85 -16.91 -12.21 12.05
CA LEU A 85 -18.02 -13.15 12.16
C LEU A 85 -17.71 -14.55 11.61
N LYS A 86 -16.45 -14.97 11.67
CA LYS A 86 -15.93 -16.32 11.33
C LYS A 86 -16.04 -16.74 9.85
N ASN A 87 -16.77 -16.03 9.00
CA ASN A 87 -17.13 -16.53 7.66
C ASN A 87 -16.76 -15.59 6.51
N ARG A 88 -16.13 -14.45 6.76
CA ARG A 88 -15.81 -13.48 5.73
C ARG A 88 -14.34 -13.10 5.74
N LEU A 89 -13.54 -13.85 5.00
CA LEU A 89 -12.14 -13.50 4.75
C LEU A 89 -12.04 -12.16 4.00
N PRO A 90 -10.90 -11.46 4.07
CA PRO A 90 -10.67 -10.28 3.25
C PRO A 90 -10.81 -10.58 1.75
N ASP A 91 -11.32 -9.59 1.01
CA ASP A 91 -11.53 -9.68 -0.44
C ASP A 91 -10.24 -9.35 -1.23
N ALA A 92 -9.28 -8.65 -0.59
CA ALA A 92 -7.99 -8.32 -1.18
C ALA A 92 -6.93 -8.00 -0.12
N ILE A 93 -5.67 -8.13 -0.54
CA ILE A 93 -4.48 -7.69 0.21
C ILE A 93 -3.83 -6.53 -0.54
N ILE A 94 -3.45 -5.47 0.18
CA ILE A 94 -2.50 -4.47 -0.30
C ILE A 94 -1.17 -4.73 0.41
N LEU A 95 -0.10 -4.92 -0.36
CA LEU A 95 1.26 -5.02 0.15
C LEU A 95 2.01 -3.72 -0.11
N SER A 96 2.80 -3.25 0.87
CA SER A 96 3.75 -2.15 0.69
C SER A 96 4.91 -2.35 1.66
N VAL A 97 6.00 -2.94 1.18
CA VAL A 97 7.17 -3.33 1.97
C VAL A 97 8.40 -3.43 1.07
N GLY A 98 9.59 -3.37 1.65
CA GLY A 98 10.86 -3.60 0.96
C GLY A 98 11.82 -2.42 1.03
N VAL A 99 11.40 -1.24 1.48
CA VAL A 99 12.30 -0.10 1.65
C VAL A 99 13.37 -0.41 2.71
N ASN A 100 12.98 -1.02 3.84
CA ASN A 100 13.91 -1.38 4.92
C ASN A 100 14.96 -2.41 4.49
N ASP A 101 14.59 -3.32 3.60
CA ASP A 101 15.50 -4.33 3.03
C ASP A 101 16.66 -3.67 2.26
N SER A 102 16.38 -2.56 1.56
CA SER A 102 17.35 -1.83 0.73
C SER A 102 18.33 -0.99 1.54
N ALA A 103 18.08 -0.73 2.82
CA ALA A 103 18.95 0.07 3.69
C ALA A 103 20.36 -0.52 3.80
N ARG A 104 21.40 0.34 3.79
CA ARG A 104 22.76 -0.05 4.11
C ARG A 104 23.07 0.19 5.57
N LEU A 105 23.76 -0.76 6.19
CA LEU A 105 24.03 -0.76 7.63
C LEU A 105 25.33 -0.04 7.97
N GLY A 106 25.28 0.89 8.92
CA GLY A 106 26.40 1.54 9.60
C GLY A 106 27.18 2.55 8.77
N ARG A 107 27.14 2.49 7.43
CA ARG A 107 27.86 3.39 6.53
C ARG A 107 27.27 3.35 5.11
N PRO A 108 27.51 4.41 4.27
CA PRO A 108 26.93 4.51 2.93
C PRO A 108 27.24 3.33 1.99
N ASN A 109 28.39 2.71 2.16
CA ASN A 109 28.82 1.52 1.40
C ASN A 109 28.81 0.23 2.24
N GLY A 110 28.03 0.19 3.32
CA GLY A 110 27.79 -1.00 4.13
C GLY A 110 27.01 -2.07 3.37
N ARG A 111 26.90 -3.27 3.94
CA ARG A 111 26.01 -4.29 3.39
C ARG A 111 24.55 -3.84 3.48
N ASN A 112 23.71 -4.28 2.56
CA ASN A 112 22.28 -4.06 2.69
C ASN A 112 21.71 -4.82 3.90
N PHE A 113 20.59 -4.36 4.45
CA PHE A 113 19.95 -4.97 5.61
C PHE A 113 19.50 -6.39 5.27
N THR A 114 18.83 -6.57 4.13
CA THR A 114 18.63 -7.89 3.53
C THR A 114 19.51 -8.01 2.29
N ASP A 115 20.27 -9.10 2.20
CA ASP A 115 21.05 -9.38 0.99
C ASP A 115 20.15 -9.47 -0.23
N PHE A 116 20.62 -8.98 -1.38
CA PHE A 116 19.81 -8.85 -2.57
C PHE A 116 19.24 -10.19 -3.09
N ASN A 117 20.02 -11.27 -3.02
CA ASN A 117 19.52 -12.58 -3.46
C ASN A 117 18.50 -13.14 -2.48
N THR A 118 18.75 -12.94 -1.17
CA THR A 118 17.78 -13.28 -0.12
C THR A 118 16.48 -12.51 -0.31
N PHE A 119 16.55 -11.18 -0.52
CA PHE A 119 15.38 -10.36 -0.81
C PHE A 119 14.62 -10.84 -2.03
N THR A 120 15.33 -11.20 -3.11
CA THR A 120 14.70 -11.70 -4.35
C THR A 120 13.88 -12.97 -4.09
N ALA A 121 14.40 -13.87 -3.27
CA ALA A 121 13.69 -15.09 -2.89
C ALA A 121 12.48 -14.81 -1.97
N GLU A 122 12.69 -13.97 -0.96
CA GLU A 122 11.65 -13.63 0.03
C GLU A 122 10.48 -12.86 -0.59
N ILE A 123 10.75 -11.90 -1.50
CA ILE A 123 9.67 -11.15 -2.17
C ILE A 123 8.88 -12.06 -3.09
N ALA A 124 9.53 -12.96 -3.82
CA ALA A 124 8.84 -13.94 -4.65
C ALA A 124 7.91 -14.82 -3.80
N GLN A 125 8.40 -15.33 -2.67
CA GLN A 125 7.62 -16.14 -1.74
C GLN A 125 6.44 -15.35 -1.13
N LEU A 126 6.67 -14.08 -0.74
CA LEU A 126 5.60 -13.22 -0.20
C LEU A 126 4.47 -13.04 -1.22
N LEU A 127 4.82 -12.76 -2.49
CA LEU A 127 3.84 -12.58 -3.55
C LEU A 127 3.05 -13.88 -3.82
N ASP A 128 3.73 -15.03 -3.86
CA ASP A 128 3.08 -16.33 -4.04
C ASP A 128 2.12 -16.66 -2.89
N CYS A 129 2.56 -16.47 -1.65
CA CYS A 129 1.73 -16.71 -0.47
C CYS A 129 0.52 -15.78 -0.42
N ALA A 130 0.70 -14.49 -0.73
CA ALA A 130 -0.39 -13.53 -0.73
C ALA A 130 -1.43 -13.83 -1.83
N GLN A 131 -0.96 -14.15 -3.04
CA GLN A 131 -1.84 -14.46 -4.17
C GLN A 131 -2.63 -15.76 -3.97
N ALA A 132 -2.08 -16.72 -3.23
CA ALA A 132 -2.80 -17.94 -2.84
C ALA A 132 -3.98 -17.68 -1.88
N LEU A 133 -4.01 -16.53 -1.20
CA LEU A 133 -5.08 -16.16 -0.27
C LEU A 133 -6.23 -15.43 -0.96
N CYS A 134 -5.92 -14.41 -1.75
CA CYS A 134 -6.90 -13.58 -2.46
C CYS A 134 -6.19 -12.64 -3.47
N PRO A 135 -6.93 -11.81 -4.25
CA PRO A 135 -6.36 -10.76 -5.08
C PRO A 135 -5.40 -9.85 -4.31
N VAL A 136 -4.26 -9.53 -4.93
CA VAL A 136 -3.20 -8.71 -4.34
C VAL A 136 -2.99 -7.45 -5.16
N PHE A 137 -2.73 -6.33 -4.47
CA PHE A 137 -2.25 -5.07 -5.02
C PHE A 137 -0.94 -4.72 -4.34
N PHE A 138 0.06 -4.29 -5.09
CA PHE A 138 1.33 -3.88 -4.50
C PHE A 138 1.54 -2.37 -4.67
N VAL A 139 1.68 -1.65 -3.56
CA VAL A 139 2.01 -0.23 -3.53
C VAL A 139 3.52 -0.11 -3.30
N GLY A 140 4.24 0.36 -4.30
CA GLY A 140 5.69 0.50 -4.28
C GLY A 140 6.18 1.54 -3.25
N MET A 141 7.48 1.50 -2.95
CA MET A 141 8.12 2.46 -2.05
C MET A 141 8.22 3.85 -2.68
N VAL A 142 8.25 4.89 -1.85
CA VAL A 142 8.57 6.25 -2.27
C VAL A 142 10.10 6.48 -2.28
N PRO A 143 10.65 7.34 -3.15
CA PRO A 143 12.07 7.67 -3.14
C PRO A 143 12.44 8.50 -1.91
N VAL A 144 13.58 8.18 -1.29
CA VAL A 144 14.11 8.88 -0.12
C VAL A 144 14.79 10.21 -0.50
N ASN A 145 15.05 11.04 0.51
CA ASN A 145 16.00 12.15 0.40
C ASN A 145 17.39 11.70 0.91
N GLU A 146 18.30 11.37 -0.01
CA GLU A 146 19.63 10.86 0.33
C GLU A 146 20.47 11.85 1.14
N THR A 147 20.18 13.17 1.06
CA THR A 147 20.93 14.21 1.78
C THR A 147 20.65 14.21 3.27
N GLN A 148 19.57 13.55 3.71
CA GLN A 148 19.17 13.44 5.13
C GLN A 148 19.67 12.13 5.77
N MET A 149 20.44 11.31 5.04
CA MET A 149 20.98 10.08 5.60
C MET A 149 22.22 10.36 6.48
N PRO A 150 22.46 9.60 7.56
CA PRO A 150 21.78 8.35 7.94
C PRO A 150 20.46 8.56 8.70
N PHE A 151 19.48 7.66 8.45
CA PHE A 151 18.31 7.53 9.31
C PHE A 151 18.69 6.79 10.61
N SER A 152 18.26 7.33 11.76
CA SER A 152 18.54 6.76 13.09
C SER A 152 20.04 6.43 13.31
N ASP A 153 20.92 7.30 12.83
CA ASP A 153 22.37 7.27 12.99
C ASP A 153 23.10 6.05 12.37
N CYS A 154 22.37 5.12 11.76
CA CYS A 154 22.98 3.87 11.29
C CYS A 154 22.43 3.30 9.98
N LEU A 155 21.32 3.79 9.46
CA LEU A 155 20.71 3.28 8.22
C LEU A 155 20.89 4.28 7.08
N TYR A 156 21.49 3.83 6.00
CA TYR A 156 21.72 4.64 4.80
C TYR A 156 20.85 4.12 3.66
N PHE A 157 19.90 4.93 3.24
CA PHE A 157 19.08 4.66 2.06
C PHE A 157 19.60 5.46 0.88
N ASN A 158 19.58 4.88 -0.31
CA ASN A 158 19.95 5.55 -1.54
C ASN A 158 19.09 5.08 -2.71
N HIS A 159 18.97 5.93 -3.73
CA HIS A 159 18.12 5.64 -4.90
C HIS A 159 18.59 4.43 -5.70
N ALA A 160 19.90 4.16 -5.76
CA ALA A 160 20.42 3.03 -6.52
C ALA A 160 19.98 1.69 -5.90
N ASP A 161 20.08 1.54 -4.58
CA ASP A 161 19.59 0.34 -3.89
C ASP A 161 18.06 0.28 -3.92
N GLN A 162 17.35 1.39 -3.63
CA GLN A 162 15.90 1.42 -3.75
C GLN A 162 15.43 0.97 -5.15
N TYR A 163 16.07 1.47 -6.20
CA TYR A 163 15.73 1.10 -7.57
C TYR A 163 15.91 -0.40 -7.83
N ARG A 164 17.03 -0.99 -7.38
CA ARG A 164 17.28 -2.42 -7.55
C ARG A 164 16.22 -3.27 -6.85
N TYR A 165 15.88 -2.93 -5.61
CA TYR A 165 14.92 -3.69 -4.81
C TYR A 165 13.49 -3.51 -5.33
N LYS A 166 13.10 -2.29 -5.70
CA LYS A 166 11.77 -2.05 -6.28
C LYS A 166 11.60 -2.73 -7.64
N GLU A 167 12.66 -2.79 -8.47
CA GLU A 167 12.59 -3.45 -9.79
C GLU A 167 12.37 -4.95 -9.67
N VAL A 168 13.04 -5.63 -8.76
CA VAL A 168 12.80 -7.05 -8.48
C VAL A 168 11.35 -7.26 -8.01
N THR A 169 10.85 -6.40 -7.15
CA THR A 169 9.45 -6.45 -6.68
C THR A 169 8.47 -6.23 -7.84
N ARG A 170 8.70 -5.19 -8.65
CA ARG A 170 7.87 -4.88 -9.83
C ARG A 170 7.83 -6.06 -10.83
N GLN A 171 8.99 -6.61 -11.16
CA GLN A 171 9.10 -7.77 -12.05
C GLN A 171 8.42 -9.02 -11.45
N GLY A 172 8.58 -9.24 -10.15
CA GLY A 172 7.88 -10.32 -9.44
C GLY A 172 6.36 -10.18 -9.48
N CYS A 173 5.86 -8.97 -9.36
CA CYS A 173 4.43 -8.64 -9.52
C CYS A 173 3.96 -8.86 -10.97
N GLU A 174 4.72 -8.38 -11.95
CA GLU A 174 4.41 -8.53 -13.37
C GLU A 174 4.29 -10.01 -13.78
N GLN A 175 5.25 -10.84 -13.37
CA GLN A 175 5.23 -12.29 -13.63
C GLN A 175 3.99 -13.00 -13.07
N ARG A 176 3.39 -12.45 -12.01
CA ARG A 176 2.21 -12.97 -11.33
C ARG A 176 0.92 -12.24 -11.67
N GLN A 177 0.99 -11.29 -12.59
CA GLN A 177 -0.14 -10.42 -12.93
C GLN A 177 -0.71 -9.65 -11.72
N ILE A 178 0.13 -9.38 -10.72
CA ILE A 178 -0.21 -8.55 -9.57
C ILE A 178 -0.06 -7.08 -9.97
N PRO A 179 -1.11 -6.26 -9.87
CA PRO A 179 -1.00 -4.83 -10.10
C PRO A 179 0.03 -4.18 -9.18
N TYR A 180 0.95 -3.40 -9.77
CA TYR A 180 2.01 -2.68 -9.06
C TYR A 180 1.89 -1.18 -9.31
N LEU A 181 1.78 -0.38 -8.22
CA LEU A 181 1.82 1.07 -8.29
C LEU A 181 3.26 1.55 -8.06
N ASP A 182 3.92 2.02 -9.10
CA ASP A 182 5.31 2.48 -9.04
C ASP A 182 5.43 3.91 -8.49
N LEU A 183 5.29 4.06 -7.18
CA LEU A 183 5.43 5.37 -6.52
C LEU A 183 6.84 5.93 -6.64
N PHE A 184 7.85 5.07 -6.76
CA PHE A 184 9.24 5.52 -6.89
C PHE A 184 9.43 6.36 -8.16
N GLU A 185 8.98 5.86 -9.30
CA GLU A 185 9.07 6.63 -10.56
C GLU A 185 8.09 7.79 -10.57
N LEU A 186 6.83 7.60 -10.16
CA LEU A 186 5.85 8.69 -10.08
C LEU A 186 6.36 9.89 -9.29
N TRP A 187 7.00 9.64 -8.14
CA TRP A 187 7.49 10.73 -7.29
C TRP A 187 8.81 11.32 -7.81
N ARG A 188 9.65 10.52 -8.48
CA ARG A 188 10.84 11.04 -9.15
C ARG A 188 10.49 12.01 -10.28
N ASP A 189 9.47 11.70 -11.05
CA ASP A 189 9.00 12.54 -12.17
C ASP A 189 8.44 13.90 -11.69
N ARG A 190 7.95 13.99 -10.45
CA ARG A 190 7.52 15.27 -9.85
C ARG A 190 8.69 16.21 -9.49
N GLY A 191 9.89 15.72 -9.52
CA GLY A 191 11.12 16.48 -9.29
C GLY A 191 11.56 16.53 -7.82
N GLU A 192 12.83 16.91 -7.63
CA GLU A 192 13.48 16.84 -6.32
C GLU A 192 12.89 17.79 -5.29
N ALA A 193 12.66 19.05 -5.66
CA ALA A 193 12.08 20.04 -4.76
C ALA A 193 10.69 19.63 -4.25
N TRP A 194 9.88 19.00 -5.12
CA TRP A 194 8.58 18.48 -4.74
C TRP A 194 8.73 17.34 -3.73
N ARG A 195 9.63 16.36 -3.99
CA ARG A 195 9.87 15.23 -3.07
C ARG A 195 10.33 15.70 -1.69
N GLN A 196 11.30 16.61 -1.64
CA GLN A 196 11.79 17.17 -0.38
C GLN A 196 10.68 17.83 0.44
N ALA A 197 9.77 18.56 -0.20
CA ALA A 197 8.62 19.18 0.46
C ALA A 197 7.57 18.15 0.96
N HIS A 198 7.60 16.90 0.46
CA HIS A 198 6.63 15.84 0.79
C HIS A 198 7.20 14.74 1.71
N LEU A 199 8.47 14.86 2.10
CA LEU A 199 9.10 13.99 3.09
C LEU A 199 9.25 14.72 4.43
N CYS A 200 9.33 13.93 5.50
CA CYS A 200 9.76 14.40 6.82
C CYS A 200 11.25 14.77 6.80
N ASP A 201 11.70 15.46 7.86
CA ASP A 201 13.11 15.82 8.06
C ASP A 201 14.04 14.60 8.16
N ASP A 202 13.49 13.41 8.40
CA ASP A 202 14.23 12.14 8.40
C ASP A 202 14.61 11.66 6.99
N GLY A 203 14.08 12.28 5.96
CA GLY A 203 14.35 11.99 4.55
C GLY A 203 13.81 10.64 4.05
N LEU A 204 13.11 9.88 4.91
CA LEU A 204 12.60 8.54 4.59
C LEU A 204 11.09 8.50 4.49
N HIS A 205 10.40 9.08 5.46
CA HIS A 205 8.95 8.97 5.57
C HIS A 205 8.23 10.15 4.94
N PRO A 206 7.10 9.93 4.27
CA PRO A 206 6.22 11.04 3.85
C PRO A 206 5.73 11.83 5.07
N ASN A 207 5.66 13.14 4.92
CA ASN A 207 4.98 14.02 5.88
C ASN A 207 3.47 14.07 5.60
N VAL A 208 2.73 14.94 6.29
CA VAL A 208 1.27 15.10 6.14
C VAL A 208 0.85 15.28 4.67
N THR A 209 1.53 16.19 3.94
CA THR A 209 1.24 16.45 2.52
C THR A 209 1.69 15.31 1.61
N GLY A 210 2.79 14.65 1.97
CA GLY A 210 3.27 13.44 1.28
C GLY A 210 2.26 12.30 1.37
N TYR A 211 1.69 12.04 2.52
CA TYR A 211 0.67 11.02 2.67
C TYR A 211 -0.67 11.38 2.01
N GLN A 212 -1.01 12.65 1.91
CA GLN A 212 -2.15 13.10 1.11
C GLN A 212 -1.92 12.83 -0.39
N SER A 213 -0.72 13.14 -0.89
CA SER A 213 -0.35 12.87 -2.28
C SER A 213 -0.30 11.38 -2.58
N LEU A 214 0.24 10.56 -1.66
CA LEU A 214 0.26 9.11 -1.79
C LEU A 214 -1.17 8.52 -1.85
N LEU A 215 -2.07 9.02 -1.00
CA LEU A 215 -3.48 8.63 -1.06
C LEU A 215 -4.10 8.98 -2.41
N GLN A 216 -3.84 10.18 -2.95
CA GLN A 216 -4.33 10.58 -4.28
C GLN A 216 -3.78 9.67 -5.39
N ASP A 217 -2.50 9.28 -5.31
CA ASP A 217 -1.90 8.34 -6.28
C ASP A 217 -2.61 6.99 -6.26
N ILE A 218 -2.95 6.47 -5.07
CA ILE A 218 -3.71 5.22 -4.93
C ILE A 218 -5.15 5.38 -5.44
N GLN A 219 -5.80 6.50 -5.15
CA GLN A 219 -7.18 6.77 -5.60
C GLN A 219 -7.27 7.00 -7.12
N ASN A 220 -6.20 7.47 -7.74
CA ASN A 220 -6.09 7.64 -9.19
C ASN A 220 -5.57 6.38 -9.91
N TRP A 221 -5.29 5.31 -9.18
CA TRP A 221 -4.85 4.05 -9.76
C TRP A 221 -6.04 3.24 -10.26
N ASP A 222 -6.29 3.28 -11.57
CA ASP A 222 -7.49 2.73 -12.22
C ASP A 222 -7.80 1.29 -11.84
N VAL A 223 -6.77 0.43 -11.71
CA VAL A 223 -6.96 -0.98 -11.36
C VAL A 223 -7.52 -1.13 -9.96
N PHE A 224 -7.03 -0.36 -8.99
CA PHE A 224 -7.52 -0.38 -7.62
C PHE A 224 -8.90 0.26 -7.51
N THR A 225 -9.10 1.39 -8.18
CA THR A 225 -10.38 2.09 -8.22
C THR A 225 -11.45 1.23 -8.90
N GLY A 226 -11.11 0.56 -10.00
CA GLY A 226 -11.98 -0.41 -10.66
C GLY A 226 -12.40 -1.54 -9.71
N PHE A 227 -11.45 -2.13 -8.96
CA PHE A 227 -11.75 -3.19 -8.00
C PHE A 227 -12.70 -2.73 -6.88
N THR A 228 -12.53 -1.52 -6.37
CA THR A 228 -13.36 -0.97 -5.29
C THR A 228 -14.71 -0.43 -5.78
N SER A 229 -14.88 -0.17 -7.08
CA SER A 229 -16.10 0.38 -7.67
C SER A 229 -17.07 -0.68 -8.21
N VAL A 230 -16.62 -1.92 -8.44
CA VAL A 230 -17.41 -2.96 -9.14
C VAL A 230 -18.29 -3.76 -8.21
N SER A 231 -19.58 -3.92 -8.60
CA SER A 231 -20.52 -4.92 -8.06
C SER A 231 -20.22 -6.32 -8.63
N GLU A 232 -20.10 -7.30 -7.78
CA GLU A 232 -20.10 -8.79 -7.91
C GLU A 232 -19.73 -9.55 -9.21
N SER A 233 -19.29 -8.97 -10.32
CA SER A 233 -19.03 -9.77 -11.55
C SER A 233 -17.70 -10.55 -11.58
N TRP A 234 -16.87 -10.49 -10.54
CA TRP A 234 -15.51 -11.09 -10.52
C TRP A 234 -15.39 -12.47 -9.85
N ARG A 235 -16.51 -13.08 -9.40
CA ARG A 235 -16.44 -14.31 -8.59
C ARG A 235 -16.33 -15.63 -9.38
N HIS A 236 -16.27 -15.65 -10.72
CA HIS A 236 -16.21 -16.90 -11.49
C HIS A 236 -15.29 -16.81 -12.70
N THR A 237 -13.98 -16.85 -12.49
CA THR A 237 -13.01 -17.44 -13.42
C THR A 237 -11.73 -17.80 -12.65
N ALA A 238 -11.72 -18.92 -11.99
CA ALA A 238 -10.54 -19.66 -11.56
C ALA A 238 -10.81 -21.14 -11.82
#